data_43b1ed82dde5fb6c49fecce25a2c53f8
#
_entry.id   43b1ed82dde5fb6c49fecce25a2c53f8
#
_cell.length_a   1.000
_cell.length_b   1.000
_cell.length_c   1.000
_cell.angle_alpha   90.00
_cell.angle_beta   90.00
_cell.angle_gamma   90.00
#
_symmetry.space_group_name_H-M   'P 1'
#
loop_
_entity.id
_entity.type
_entity.pdbx_description
1 polymer ?
#
loop_
_entity_poly.entity_id
_entity_poly.type
_entity_poly.pdbx_seq_one_letter_code
_entity_poly.pdbx_strand_id
1 'polypeptide(L)'
;YRTTNSAAPDQYMDDALIFNAEELEYLEKGYWVDWQDLLLGTGITQNYEISMSGGTEKTSYSLSFGFQDDKGLLKNDVLKRYNGRISLDHKINKIFNVGVNVSYTFKDQDKRQNPLNLANKIPCIGRAYDDNGNFILNPAPGNSSAFSPLCDEQPGAYEDNIRTKRMFASGYLNVNILKDFFFKSTIGIDVTDSREGIYKDKNTVANLGVKSTSSV
;
A
#
# COMPACT_ATOMS: atom_id res chain seq x y z
N TYR A 1 29.17 8.45 -14.66
CA TYR A 1 28.88 8.13 -16.07
C TYR A 1 29.91 8.79 -16.95
N ARG A 2 31.10 8.18 -17.06
CA ARG A 2 32.10 8.65 -18.00
C ARG A 2 31.91 7.93 -19.32
N THR A 3 31.54 8.65 -20.37
CA THR A 3 31.50 8.11 -21.73
C THR A 3 32.88 8.16 -22.34
N THR A 4 33.27 7.15 -23.13
CA THR A 4 34.52 7.15 -23.85
C THR A 4 34.45 8.12 -25.03
N ASN A 5 35.53 8.83 -25.30
CA ASN A 5 35.68 9.66 -26.49
C ASN A 5 35.66 8.76 -27.73
N SER A 6 34.74 8.98 -28.68
CA SER A 6 34.65 8.17 -29.92
C SER A 6 35.89 8.30 -30.82
N ALA A 7 36.64 9.40 -30.72
CA ALA A 7 37.87 9.63 -31.43
C ALA A 7 39.12 9.07 -30.73
N ALA A 8 38.99 8.78 -29.41
CA ALA A 8 40.06 8.20 -28.59
C ALA A 8 39.41 7.27 -27.54
N PRO A 9 39.09 6.02 -27.92
CA PRO A 9 38.29 5.12 -27.06
C PRO A 9 38.94 4.74 -25.72
N ASP A 10 40.25 4.95 -25.61
CA ASP A 10 41.02 4.71 -24.37
C ASP A 10 40.98 5.92 -23.42
N GLN A 11 40.35 7.01 -23.80
CA GLN A 11 40.26 8.22 -22.99
C GLN A 11 38.80 8.53 -22.66
N TYR A 12 38.56 8.88 -21.40
CA TYR A 12 37.25 9.43 -21.00
C TYR A 12 37.10 10.84 -21.57
N MET A 13 35.86 11.19 -21.90
CA MET A 13 35.48 12.56 -22.22
C MET A 13 35.70 13.47 -20.99
N ASP A 14 36.09 14.71 -21.27
CA ASP A 14 36.18 15.77 -20.26
C ASP A 14 34.79 15.98 -19.62
N ASP A 15 34.74 16.05 -18.31
CA ASP A 15 33.50 16.26 -17.56
C ASP A 15 32.75 17.53 -18.03
N ALA A 16 33.47 18.56 -18.44
CA ALA A 16 32.93 19.79 -19.01
C ALA A 16 32.20 19.60 -20.37
N LEU A 17 32.42 18.50 -21.05
CA LEU A 17 31.70 18.14 -22.28
C LEU A 17 30.48 17.27 -22.03
N ILE A 18 30.38 16.69 -20.85
CA ILE A 18 29.31 15.77 -20.46
C ILE A 18 28.26 16.46 -19.60
N PHE A 19 28.70 17.28 -18.64
CA PHE A 19 27.88 17.92 -17.63
C PHE A 19 27.73 19.41 -17.91
N ASN A 20 26.59 19.98 -17.55
CA ASN A 20 26.40 21.42 -17.60
C ASN A 20 27.13 22.10 -16.41
N ALA A 21 27.16 23.43 -16.40
CA ALA A 21 27.92 24.20 -15.41
C ALA A 21 27.42 23.96 -13.98
N GLU A 22 26.13 23.79 -13.79
CA GLU A 22 25.49 23.54 -12.49
C GLU A 22 25.77 22.11 -12.00
N GLU A 23 25.75 21.14 -12.91
CA GLU A 23 26.12 19.74 -12.59
C GLU A 23 27.61 19.63 -12.23
N LEU A 24 28.50 20.38 -12.91
CA LEU A 24 29.92 20.44 -12.55
C LEU A 24 30.10 21.03 -11.14
N GLU A 25 29.43 22.11 -10.81
CA GLU A 25 29.46 22.70 -9.48
C GLU A 25 29.01 21.68 -8.41
N TYR A 26 27.95 20.91 -8.70
CA TYR A 26 27.46 19.90 -7.76
C TYR A 26 28.41 18.71 -7.63
N LEU A 27 29.07 18.32 -8.71
CA LEU A 27 30.14 17.31 -8.68
C LEU A 27 31.31 17.75 -7.82
N GLU A 28 31.79 19.00 -8.00
CA GLU A 28 32.87 19.57 -7.21
C GLU A 28 32.53 19.65 -5.72
N LYS A 29 31.27 19.98 -5.40
CA LYS A 29 30.77 20.06 -4.02
C LYS A 29 30.40 18.69 -3.43
N GLY A 30 30.43 17.64 -4.24
CA GLY A 30 30.08 16.29 -3.80
C GLY A 30 28.61 16.11 -3.47
N TYR A 31 27.70 16.82 -4.15
CA TYR A 31 26.25 16.70 -3.96
C TYR A 31 25.69 15.52 -4.74
N TRP A 32 25.33 14.48 -4.00
CA TRP A 32 24.75 13.24 -4.53
C TRP A 32 23.48 12.89 -3.78
N VAL A 33 22.47 12.43 -4.50
CA VAL A 33 21.19 11.99 -3.93
C VAL A 33 20.97 10.53 -4.26
N ASP A 34 20.76 9.72 -3.24
CA ASP A 34 20.16 8.41 -3.39
C ASP A 34 18.64 8.56 -3.26
N TRP A 35 17.98 8.65 -4.41
CA TRP A 35 16.52 8.81 -4.47
C TRP A 35 15.79 7.61 -3.92
N GLN A 36 16.36 6.40 -4.05
CA GLN A 36 15.72 5.19 -3.54
C GLN A 36 15.72 5.17 -2.02
N ASP A 37 16.83 5.54 -1.39
CA ASP A 37 16.92 5.62 0.08
C ASP A 37 15.96 6.65 0.65
N LEU A 38 15.75 7.77 -0.05
CA LEU A 38 14.80 8.80 0.37
C LEU A 38 13.34 8.36 0.30
N LEU A 39 12.99 7.46 -0.62
CA LEU A 39 11.61 7.02 -0.91
C LEU A 39 11.26 5.71 -0.21
N LEU A 40 12.24 4.86 0.02
CA LEU A 40 12.03 3.56 0.61
C LEU A 40 12.21 3.60 2.13
N GLY A 41 11.51 2.73 2.78
CA GLY A 41 11.61 2.48 4.20
C GLY A 41 11.72 0.98 4.47
N THR A 42 11.59 0.61 5.72
CA THR A 42 11.50 -0.80 6.12
C THR A 42 10.04 -1.22 6.18
N GLY A 43 9.70 -2.24 5.39
CA GLY A 43 8.39 -2.87 5.46
C GLY A 43 8.26 -3.70 6.74
N ILE A 44 7.15 -3.55 7.45
CA ILE A 44 6.86 -4.27 8.69
C ILE A 44 5.43 -4.77 8.65
N THR A 45 5.24 -6.07 8.79
CA THR A 45 3.93 -6.69 8.97
C THR A 45 3.76 -7.18 10.39
N GLN A 46 2.68 -6.76 11.03
CA GLN A 46 2.29 -7.19 12.37
C GLN A 46 0.92 -7.84 12.31
N ASN A 47 0.81 -9.07 12.83
CA ASN A 47 -0.44 -9.83 12.90
C ASN A 47 -0.72 -10.21 14.35
N TYR A 48 -1.92 -9.88 14.79
CA TYR A 48 -2.42 -10.25 16.10
C TYR A 48 -3.73 -11.01 15.93
N GLU A 49 -3.84 -12.16 16.58
CA GLU A 49 -5.07 -12.95 16.55
C GLU A 49 -5.38 -13.48 17.95
N ILE A 50 -6.63 -13.37 18.32
CA ILE A 50 -7.19 -14.01 19.50
C ILE A 50 -8.36 -14.87 19.07
N SER A 51 -8.44 -16.09 19.58
CA SER A 51 -9.53 -17.00 19.32
C SER A 51 -9.96 -17.72 20.59
N MET A 52 -11.23 -18.00 20.69
CA MET A 52 -11.76 -18.88 21.72
C MET A 52 -12.80 -19.81 21.10
N SER A 53 -12.87 -21.01 21.63
CA SER A 53 -13.86 -22.00 21.25
C SER A 53 -14.31 -22.77 22.47
N GLY A 54 -15.52 -23.26 22.41
CA GLY A 54 -16.07 -24.05 23.48
C GLY A 54 -17.35 -24.75 23.04
N GLY A 55 -17.93 -25.49 23.93
CA GLY A 55 -19.17 -26.16 23.61
C GLY A 55 -19.63 -27.15 24.66
N THR A 56 -20.76 -27.76 24.35
CA THR A 56 -21.39 -28.87 25.07
C THR A 56 -21.56 -30.02 24.07
N GLU A 57 -22.16 -31.13 24.50
CA GLU A 57 -22.52 -32.23 23.59
C GLU A 57 -23.46 -31.79 22.44
N LYS A 58 -24.20 -30.71 22.64
CA LYS A 58 -25.20 -30.23 21.66
C LYS A 58 -24.81 -28.96 20.96
N THR A 59 -23.92 -28.15 21.51
CA THR A 59 -23.58 -26.84 20.97
C THR A 59 -22.07 -26.69 20.89
N SER A 60 -21.55 -26.27 19.77
CA SER A 60 -20.16 -25.82 19.64
C SER A 60 -20.16 -24.39 19.11
N TYR A 61 -19.23 -23.60 19.62
CA TYR A 61 -19.03 -22.24 19.15
C TYR A 61 -17.54 -21.93 19.02
N SER A 62 -17.23 -21.07 18.09
CA SER A 62 -15.92 -20.44 17.97
C SER A 62 -16.07 -18.96 17.64
N LEU A 63 -15.16 -18.20 18.22
CA LEU A 63 -15.05 -16.76 18.02
C LEU A 63 -13.58 -16.46 17.76
N SER A 64 -13.28 -15.69 16.73
CA SER A 64 -11.95 -15.17 16.50
C SER A 64 -11.98 -13.71 16.11
N PHE A 65 -10.94 -12.99 16.52
CA PHE A 65 -10.70 -11.61 16.15
C PHE A 65 -9.23 -11.48 15.75
N GLY A 66 -8.98 -10.84 14.62
CA GLY A 66 -7.65 -10.60 14.10
C GLY A 66 -7.46 -9.13 13.73
N PHE A 67 -6.24 -8.66 13.93
CA PHE A 67 -5.76 -7.35 13.50
C PHE A 67 -4.43 -7.51 12.76
N GLN A 68 -4.31 -6.87 11.61
CA GLN A 68 -3.10 -6.81 10.82
C GLN A 68 -2.75 -5.35 10.55
N ASP A 69 -1.48 -5.01 10.75
CA ASP A 69 -0.89 -3.70 10.42
C ASP A 69 0.32 -3.96 9.51
N ASP A 70 0.18 -3.57 8.24
CA ASP A 70 1.23 -3.69 7.23
C ASP A 70 1.73 -2.30 6.88
N LYS A 71 3.00 -2.06 7.09
CA LYS A 71 3.73 -0.90 6.56
C LYS A 71 4.52 -1.36 5.35
N GLY A 72 4.23 -0.75 4.20
CA GLY A 72 4.93 -1.04 2.94
C GLY A 72 6.38 -0.58 2.93
N LEU A 73 7.10 -0.91 1.86
CA LEU A 73 8.44 -0.39 1.61
C LEU A 73 8.39 1.09 1.19
N LEU A 74 7.36 1.50 0.47
CA LEU A 74 7.14 2.91 0.17
C LEU A 74 6.67 3.63 1.42
N LYS A 75 7.22 4.81 1.68
CA LYS A 75 6.78 5.66 2.79
C LYS A 75 5.29 5.97 2.64
N ASN A 76 4.56 5.95 3.75
CA ASN A 76 3.11 6.20 3.82
C ASN A 76 2.22 5.17 3.09
N ASP A 77 2.74 4.03 2.63
CA ASP A 77 1.93 2.90 2.16
C ASP A 77 1.60 2.01 3.36
N VAL A 78 0.36 2.05 3.80
CA VAL A 78 -0.08 1.39 5.03
C VAL A 78 -1.39 0.65 4.80
N LEU A 79 -1.48 -0.58 5.30
CA LEU A 79 -2.70 -1.36 5.32
C LEU A 79 -3.05 -1.79 6.74
N LYS A 80 -4.24 -1.42 7.20
CA LYS A 80 -4.82 -1.96 8.44
C LYS A 80 -6.02 -2.82 8.11
N ARG A 81 -6.03 -4.03 8.65
CA ARG A 81 -7.13 -4.99 8.46
C ARG A 81 -7.61 -5.53 9.80
N TYR A 82 -8.90 -5.44 10.01
CA TYR A 82 -9.62 -6.00 11.15
C TYR A 82 -10.52 -7.11 10.64
N ASN A 83 -10.48 -8.26 11.26
CA ASN A 83 -11.36 -9.38 10.93
C ASN A 83 -11.93 -10.01 12.18
N GLY A 84 -13.22 -10.32 12.11
CA GLY A 84 -13.94 -11.06 13.14
C GLY A 84 -14.66 -12.23 12.51
N ARG A 85 -14.71 -13.36 13.20
CA ARG A 85 -15.45 -14.54 12.79
C ARG A 85 -16.18 -15.14 13.99
N ILE A 86 -17.41 -15.55 13.74
CA ILE A 86 -18.26 -16.27 14.69
C ILE A 86 -18.78 -17.51 13.98
N SER A 87 -18.64 -18.67 14.60
CA SER A 87 -19.26 -19.92 14.17
C SER A 87 -20.06 -20.53 15.35
N LEU A 88 -21.24 -20.96 15.03
CA LEU A 88 -22.12 -21.63 15.98
C LEU A 88 -22.77 -22.84 15.31
N ASP A 89 -22.61 -23.99 15.93
CA ASP A 89 -23.27 -25.23 15.53
C ASP A 89 -24.10 -25.74 16.70
N HIS A 90 -25.36 -26.12 16.44
CA HIS A 90 -26.27 -26.59 17.46
C HIS A 90 -27.07 -27.81 17.01
N LYS A 91 -26.97 -28.87 17.77
CA LYS A 91 -27.81 -30.07 17.63
C LYS A 91 -29.12 -29.87 18.40
N ILE A 92 -30.18 -29.49 17.69
CA ILE A 92 -31.50 -29.31 18.30
C ILE A 92 -31.99 -30.65 18.88
N ASN A 93 -31.87 -31.73 18.11
CA ASN A 93 -32.17 -33.08 18.52
C ASN A 93 -31.41 -34.08 17.60
N LYS A 94 -31.79 -35.36 17.63
CA LYS A 94 -31.16 -36.41 16.79
C LYS A 94 -31.42 -36.22 15.31
N ILE A 95 -32.44 -35.45 14.92
CA ILE A 95 -32.88 -35.23 13.54
C ILE A 95 -32.33 -33.89 13.00
N PHE A 96 -32.38 -32.83 13.77
CA PHE A 96 -32.11 -31.47 13.32
C PHE A 96 -30.82 -30.93 13.90
N ASN A 97 -29.92 -30.52 13.01
CA ASN A 97 -28.69 -29.75 13.32
C ASN A 97 -28.72 -28.45 12.52
N VAL A 98 -28.39 -27.36 13.14
CA VAL A 98 -28.28 -26.03 12.55
C VAL A 98 -26.90 -25.46 12.81
N GLY A 99 -26.43 -24.65 11.89
CA GLY A 99 -25.19 -23.90 12.10
C GLY A 99 -25.23 -22.56 11.40
N VAL A 100 -24.48 -21.61 11.96
CA VAL A 100 -24.32 -20.26 11.44
C VAL A 100 -22.85 -19.89 11.48
N ASN A 101 -22.35 -19.34 10.37
CA ASN A 101 -21.03 -18.77 10.29
C ASN A 101 -21.16 -17.32 9.80
N VAL A 102 -20.54 -16.40 10.52
CA VAL A 102 -20.48 -14.99 10.15
C VAL A 102 -19.04 -14.55 10.21
N SER A 103 -18.58 -13.90 9.17
CA SER A 103 -17.28 -13.22 9.15
C SER A 103 -17.44 -11.78 8.68
N TYR A 104 -16.72 -10.89 9.32
CA TYR A 104 -16.64 -9.50 8.95
C TYR A 104 -15.19 -9.09 8.81
N THR A 105 -14.87 -8.38 7.73
CA THR A 105 -13.55 -7.81 7.49
C THR A 105 -13.69 -6.34 7.17
N PHE A 106 -12.93 -5.52 7.88
CA PHE A 106 -12.72 -4.11 7.56
C PHE A 106 -11.26 -3.91 7.19
N LYS A 107 -11.04 -3.30 6.02
CA LYS A 107 -9.72 -2.98 5.47
C LYS A 107 -9.65 -1.48 5.24
N ASP A 108 -8.63 -0.83 5.78
CA ASP A 108 -8.29 0.57 5.56
C ASP A 108 -6.87 0.62 4.97
N GLN A 109 -6.74 1.13 3.78
CA GLN A 109 -5.48 1.12 3.04
C GLN A 109 -5.19 2.50 2.49
N ASP A 110 -4.06 3.05 2.90
CA ASP A 110 -3.43 4.20 2.28
C ASP A 110 -2.44 3.69 1.25
N LYS A 111 -2.70 3.96 -0.02
CA LYS A 111 -1.82 3.58 -1.13
C LYS A 111 -0.87 4.70 -1.48
N ARG A 112 0.29 4.33 -2.03
CA ARG A 112 1.20 5.26 -2.68
C ARG A 112 1.37 4.92 -4.14
N GLN A 113 1.37 5.95 -4.99
CA GLN A 113 1.83 5.82 -6.36
C GLN A 113 3.32 5.48 -6.33
N ASN A 114 3.75 4.51 -7.14
CA ASN A 114 5.14 4.09 -7.15
C ASN A 114 6.06 5.21 -7.69
N PRO A 115 6.85 5.88 -6.83
CA PRO A 115 7.70 6.99 -7.23
C PRO A 115 9.04 6.53 -7.86
N LEU A 116 9.36 5.23 -7.78
CA LEU A 116 10.65 4.69 -8.22
C LEU A 116 10.88 4.87 -9.72
N ASN A 117 9.81 4.84 -10.52
CA ASN A 117 9.94 5.12 -11.96
C ASN A 117 10.47 6.52 -12.25
N LEU A 118 10.11 7.50 -11.43
CA LEU A 118 10.61 8.87 -11.53
C LEU A 118 12.02 8.97 -10.93
N ALA A 119 12.21 8.39 -9.74
CA ALA A 119 13.51 8.32 -9.07
C ALA A 119 14.62 7.75 -9.95
N ASN A 120 14.31 6.71 -10.72
CA ASN A 120 15.28 6.09 -11.64
C ASN A 120 15.58 6.92 -12.90
N LYS A 121 14.81 7.97 -13.17
CA LYS A 121 15.02 8.86 -14.32
C LYS A 121 15.71 10.16 -13.96
N ILE A 122 15.69 10.55 -12.71
CA ILE A 122 16.32 11.76 -12.21
C ILE A 122 17.80 11.49 -11.98
N PRO A 123 18.70 12.39 -12.42
CA PRO A 123 20.12 12.28 -12.10
C PRO A 123 20.35 12.22 -10.59
N CYS A 124 21.31 11.42 -10.18
CA CYS A 124 21.77 11.39 -8.80
C CYS A 124 22.63 12.61 -8.42
N ILE A 125 23.15 13.33 -9.42
CA ILE A 125 23.86 14.59 -9.21
C ILE A 125 22.82 15.67 -8.94
N GLY A 126 22.83 16.23 -7.73
CA GLY A 126 21.83 17.22 -7.34
C GLY A 126 21.63 17.29 -5.84
N ARG A 127 20.60 18.01 -5.44
CA ARG A 127 20.18 18.17 -4.04
C ARG A 127 18.70 17.86 -3.91
N ALA A 128 18.33 17.03 -2.94
CA ALA A 128 16.93 16.77 -2.62
C ALA A 128 16.30 17.89 -1.78
N TYR A 129 17.12 18.56 -0.95
CA TYR A 129 16.71 19.61 -0.01
C TYR A 129 17.61 20.83 -0.13
N ASP A 130 17.02 22.01 0.12
CA ASP A 130 17.77 23.27 0.23
C ASP A 130 18.49 23.39 1.59
N ASP A 131 19.19 24.50 1.82
CA ASP A 131 19.93 24.72 3.06
C ASP A 131 19.03 24.93 4.27
N ASN A 132 17.73 25.19 4.06
CA ASN A 132 16.71 25.34 5.10
C ASN A 132 15.98 24.02 5.41
N GLY A 133 16.30 22.93 4.68
CA GLY A 133 15.65 21.64 4.82
C GLY A 133 14.34 21.48 4.05
N ASN A 134 13.98 22.45 3.17
CA ASN A 134 12.81 22.29 2.30
C ASN A 134 13.18 21.42 1.10
N PHE A 135 12.25 20.58 0.64
CA PHE A 135 12.50 19.80 -0.57
C PHE A 135 12.57 20.70 -1.82
N ILE A 136 13.46 20.35 -2.73
CA ILE A 136 13.64 21.07 -3.99
C ILE A 136 12.70 20.46 -5.03
N LEU A 137 11.81 21.29 -5.61
CA LEU A 137 10.79 20.83 -6.57
C LEU A 137 11.42 20.29 -7.86
N ASN A 138 12.45 20.98 -8.39
CA ASN A 138 13.18 20.60 -9.60
C ASN A 138 14.65 20.35 -9.24
N PRO A 139 15.00 19.15 -8.77
CA PRO A 139 16.31 18.87 -8.21
C PRO A 139 17.40 18.59 -9.25
N ALA A 140 17.02 18.40 -10.53
CA ALA A 140 17.98 18.13 -11.58
C ALA A 140 18.55 19.43 -12.16
N PRO A 141 19.85 19.67 -12.05
CA PRO A 141 20.50 20.86 -12.58
C PRO A 141 20.24 21.05 -14.07
N GLY A 142 19.83 22.25 -14.47
CA GLY A 142 19.57 22.57 -15.88
C GLY A 142 18.32 21.92 -16.49
N ASN A 143 17.52 21.16 -15.71
CA ASN A 143 16.32 20.51 -16.18
C ASN A 143 15.10 20.85 -15.32
N SER A 144 14.43 21.96 -15.65
CA SER A 144 13.21 22.43 -14.96
C SER A 144 11.99 21.52 -15.12
N SER A 145 12.06 20.52 -16.01
CA SER A 145 10.98 19.54 -16.21
C SER A 145 11.15 18.28 -15.35
N ALA A 146 12.29 18.13 -14.68
CA ALA A 146 12.55 17.00 -13.78
C ALA A 146 12.00 17.33 -12.38
N PHE A 147 10.80 16.84 -12.09
CA PHE A 147 10.18 17.01 -10.78
C PHE A 147 10.72 16.02 -9.77
N SER A 148 10.86 16.49 -8.53
CA SER A 148 11.28 15.63 -7.42
C SER A 148 10.26 14.53 -7.12
N PRO A 149 10.68 13.28 -6.99
CA PRO A 149 9.78 12.21 -6.53
C PRO A 149 9.28 12.43 -5.08
N LEU A 150 9.88 13.36 -4.32
CA LEU A 150 9.46 13.73 -2.97
C LEU A 150 8.23 14.63 -2.96
N CYS A 151 7.76 15.12 -4.11
CA CYS A 151 6.56 15.97 -4.18
C CYS A 151 5.34 15.28 -3.59
N ASP A 152 5.15 14.00 -3.91
CA ASP A 152 3.99 13.23 -3.47
C ASP A 152 4.13 12.76 -1.99
N GLU A 153 5.34 12.86 -1.42
CA GLU A 153 5.63 12.47 -0.03
C GLU A 153 5.40 13.59 0.98
N GLN A 154 5.10 14.81 0.49
CA GLN A 154 4.81 15.93 1.39
C GLN A 154 3.48 15.71 2.11
N PRO A 155 3.36 16.09 3.41
CA PRO A 155 2.12 15.93 4.16
C PRO A 155 0.92 16.57 3.44
N GLY A 156 -0.14 15.79 3.21
CA GLY A 156 -1.36 16.25 2.54
C GLY A 156 -1.22 16.50 1.03
N ALA A 157 -0.07 16.19 0.42
CA ALA A 157 0.11 16.37 -1.02
C ALA A 157 -0.59 15.27 -1.83
N TYR A 158 -0.42 14.03 -1.42
CA TYR A 158 -1.02 12.86 -2.08
C TYR A 158 -1.74 11.98 -1.07
N GLU A 159 -3.01 11.74 -1.29
CA GLU A 159 -3.82 10.82 -0.51
C GLU A 159 -4.59 9.89 -1.46
N ASP A 160 -4.48 8.59 -1.25
CA ASP A 160 -5.23 7.54 -1.95
C ASP A 160 -5.64 6.51 -0.90
N ASN A 161 -6.84 6.71 -0.34
CA ASN A 161 -7.37 5.88 0.73
C ASN A 161 -8.48 4.99 0.24
N ILE A 162 -8.33 3.68 0.44
CA ILE A 162 -9.34 2.67 0.13
C ILE A 162 -9.85 2.03 1.41
N ARG A 163 -11.17 2.14 1.63
CA ARG A 163 -11.86 1.45 2.71
C ARG A 163 -12.78 0.38 2.15
N THR A 164 -12.56 -0.85 2.57
CA THR A 164 -13.37 -1.99 2.16
C THR A 164 -13.97 -2.66 3.39
N LYS A 165 -15.29 -2.88 3.34
CA LYS A 165 -16.05 -3.64 4.32
C LYS A 165 -16.60 -4.87 3.63
N ARG A 166 -16.37 -6.05 4.18
CA ARG A 166 -16.94 -7.28 3.67
C ARG A 166 -17.58 -8.05 4.80
N MET A 167 -18.82 -8.45 4.59
CA MET A 167 -19.55 -9.33 5.48
C MET A 167 -19.95 -10.59 4.71
N PHE A 168 -19.52 -11.72 5.23
CA PHE A 168 -19.99 -13.02 4.76
C PHE A 168 -20.76 -13.69 5.89
N ALA A 169 -21.96 -14.14 5.60
CA ALA A 169 -22.79 -14.90 6.53
C ALA A 169 -23.35 -16.13 5.83
N SER A 170 -23.31 -17.26 6.48
CA SER A 170 -23.93 -18.49 5.99
C SER A 170 -24.62 -19.24 7.14
N GLY A 171 -25.74 -19.85 6.82
CA GLY A 171 -26.46 -20.74 7.72
C GLY A 171 -26.77 -22.05 7.04
N TYR A 172 -26.83 -23.11 7.81
CA TYR A 172 -27.25 -24.40 7.31
C TYR A 172 -28.25 -25.08 8.25
N LEU A 173 -29.10 -25.88 7.61
CA LEU A 173 -29.97 -26.85 8.29
C LEU A 173 -29.60 -28.24 7.76
N ASN A 174 -29.27 -29.15 8.66
CA ASN A 174 -29.08 -30.56 8.37
C ASN A 174 -30.19 -31.37 9.05
N VAL A 175 -30.90 -32.16 8.26
CA VAL A 175 -32.02 -33.04 8.70
C VAL A 175 -31.62 -34.48 8.47
N ASN A 176 -31.41 -35.24 9.54
CA ASN A 176 -31.14 -36.69 9.48
C ASN A 176 -32.50 -37.42 9.46
N ILE A 177 -32.92 -37.85 8.27
CA ILE A 177 -34.23 -38.45 8.02
C ILE A 177 -34.20 -39.93 8.42
N LEU A 178 -33.13 -40.64 8.04
CA LEU A 178 -32.89 -42.03 8.37
C LEU A 178 -31.41 -42.20 8.78
N LYS A 179 -31.04 -43.39 9.24
CA LYS A 179 -29.68 -43.69 9.73
C LYS A 179 -28.59 -43.31 8.72
N ASP A 180 -28.86 -43.54 7.42
CA ASP A 180 -27.89 -43.30 6.35
C ASP A 180 -28.39 -42.29 5.29
N PHE A 181 -29.47 -41.56 5.60
CA PHE A 181 -30.07 -40.58 4.71
C PHE A 181 -30.31 -39.25 5.44
N PHE A 182 -29.67 -38.22 4.91
CA PHE A 182 -29.78 -36.86 5.45
C PHE A 182 -30.04 -35.84 4.32
N PHE A 183 -30.68 -34.76 4.65
CA PHE A 183 -30.87 -33.58 3.82
C PHE A 183 -30.12 -32.39 4.42
N LYS A 184 -29.31 -31.71 3.63
CA LYS A 184 -28.63 -30.48 4.06
C LYS A 184 -28.99 -29.32 3.12
N SER A 185 -29.48 -28.23 3.71
CA SER A 185 -29.70 -26.95 3.03
C SER A 185 -28.76 -25.91 3.59
N THR A 186 -28.17 -25.12 2.72
CA THR A 186 -27.26 -24.03 3.10
C THR A 186 -27.70 -22.75 2.37
N ILE A 187 -27.78 -21.67 3.11
CA ILE A 187 -27.97 -20.32 2.57
C ILE A 187 -26.78 -19.45 2.95
N GLY A 188 -26.35 -18.60 2.04
CA GLY A 188 -25.22 -17.69 2.29
C GLY A 188 -25.46 -16.34 1.65
N ILE A 189 -24.85 -15.33 2.25
CA ILE A 189 -24.83 -13.97 1.75
C ILE A 189 -23.39 -13.43 1.85
N ASP A 190 -22.93 -12.76 0.80
CA ASP A 190 -21.63 -12.09 0.74
C ASP A 190 -21.86 -10.66 0.25
N VAL A 191 -21.54 -9.70 1.10
CA VAL A 191 -21.70 -8.28 0.81
C VAL A 191 -20.35 -7.59 0.94
N THR A 192 -19.95 -6.89 -0.11
CA THR A 192 -18.74 -6.08 -0.11
C THR A 192 -19.10 -4.65 -0.46
N ASP A 193 -18.66 -3.72 0.36
CA ASP A 193 -18.72 -2.28 0.14
C ASP A 193 -17.29 -1.75 0.10
N SER A 194 -16.94 -1.01 -0.96
CA SER A 194 -15.62 -0.43 -1.11
C SER A 194 -15.73 1.02 -1.56
N ARG A 195 -14.99 1.87 -0.89
CA ARG A 195 -14.86 3.29 -1.22
C ARG A 195 -13.40 3.65 -1.37
N GLU A 196 -13.05 4.32 -2.46
CA GLU A 196 -11.73 4.89 -2.73
C GLU A 196 -11.86 6.41 -2.82
N GLY A 197 -10.97 7.12 -2.14
CA GLY A 197 -10.86 8.57 -2.21
C GLY A 197 -9.44 8.94 -2.59
N ILE A 198 -9.27 9.71 -3.68
CA ILE A 198 -7.97 10.16 -4.16
C ILE A 198 -7.94 11.68 -4.12
N TYR A 199 -6.90 12.23 -3.49
CA TYR A 199 -6.57 13.65 -3.52
C TYR A 199 -5.13 13.84 -3.97
N LYS A 200 -4.91 14.82 -4.86
CA LYS A 200 -3.58 15.21 -5.35
C LYS A 200 -3.48 16.72 -5.31
N ASP A 201 -2.55 17.24 -4.52
CA ASP A 201 -2.23 18.66 -4.50
C ASP A 201 -1.64 19.11 -5.85
N LYS A 202 -1.67 20.41 -6.10
CA LYS A 202 -1.08 21.01 -7.30
C LYS A 202 0.41 20.72 -7.47
N ASN A 203 1.15 20.55 -6.38
CA ASN A 203 2.60 20.34 -6.39
C ASN A 203 2.98 18.86 -6.50
N THR A 204 2.01 17.93 -6.68
CA THR A 204 2.30 16.52 -6.94
C THR A 204 2.89 16.31 -8.33
N VAL A 205 3.58 15.20 -8.50
CA VAL A 205 4.12 14.79 -9.81
C VAL A 205 3.02 14.71 -10.87
N ALA A 206 1.80 14.31 -10.49
CA ALA A 206 0.68 14.20 -11.42
C ALA A 206 0.14 15.56 -11.91
N ASN A 207 0.18 16.58 -11.06
CA ASN A 207 -0.44 17.88 -11.33
C ASN A 207 0.57 18.97 -11.74
N LEU A 208 1.86 18.78 -11.45
CA LEU A 208 2.99 19.62 -11.92
C LEU A 208 2.74 21.12 -11.71
N GLY A 209 2.20 21.52 -10.57
CA GLY A 209 1.96 22.91 -10.23
C GLY A 209 0.69 23.54 -10.84
N VAL A 210 -0.10 22.81 -11.62
CA VAL A 210 -1.24 23.38 -12.33
C VAL A 210 -2.46 23.56 -11.43
N LYS A 211 -2.99 22.47 -10.86
CA LYS A 211 -4.17 22.49 -9.97
C LYS A 211 -4.26 21.24 -9.12
N SER A 212 -4.94 21.33 -7.97
CA SER A 212 -5.31 20.16 -7.17
C SER A 212 -6.47 19.39 -7.82
N THR A 213 -6.47 18.06 -7.65
CA THR A 213 -7.52 17.16 -8.14
C THR A 213 -7.99 16.24 -7.04
N SER A 214 -9.28 15.88 -7.05
CA SER A 214 -9.86 14.89 -6.15
C SER A 214 -10.90 14.04 -6.86
N SER A 215 -11.05 12.79 -6.41
CA SER A 215 -12.09 11.85 -6.85
C SER A 215 -12.51 10.96 -5.69
N VAL A 216 -13.78 10.50 -5.72
CA VAL A 216 -14.35 9.56 -4.73
C VAL A 216 -15.16 8.52 -5.47
#